data_afcd4216c8b22ac1c7c295c139f1fcbe
#
_entry.id   afcd4216c8b22ac1c7c295c139f1fcbe
#
_cell.length_a   1.000
_cell.length_b   1.000
_cell.length_c   1.000
_cell.angle_alpha   90.00
_cell.angle_beta   90.00
_cell.angle_gamma   90.00
#
_symmetry.space_group_name_H-M   'P 1'
#
loop_
_entity.id
_entity.type
_entity.pdbx_description
1 polymer ?
#
loop_
_entity_poly.entity_id
_entity_poly.type
_entity_poly.pdbx_seq_one_letter_code
_entity_poly.pdbx_strand_id
1 'polypeptide(L)'
;SAPYKLTALWASQAGSLLLWAWVFSGFAALAVWTNRARNRELMPVVVASWMGIAVFFFALLSFVTSPFETLAQAPAEGRGLNPLLQNPYMQAHPPILYLGYVGLAIPFCFAIAALVTRKLDAGWIASVRRWTIFSWVFLGAGILVGAKWAYETLGW
;
A
#
# COMPACT_ATOMS: atom_id res chain seq x y z
N SER A 1 -11.86 -10.90 19.97
CA SER A 1 -11.52 -12.11 19.19
C SER A 1 -10.17 -11.92 18.49
N ALA A 2 -9.47 -13.01 18.14
CA ALA A 2 -8.16 -12.95 17.47
C ALA A 2 -8.19 -12.18 16.15
N PRO A 3 -9.20 -12.30 15.26
CA PRO A 3 -9.29 -11.51 14.04
C PRO A 3 -9.25 -10.00 14.28
N TYR A 4 -9.97 -9.51 15.27
CA TYR A 4 -10.01 -8.08 15.58
C TYR A 4 -8.70 -7.55 16.19
N LYS A 5 -7.91 -8.39 16.87
CA LYS A 5 -6.56 -8.02 17.30
C LYS A 5 -5.62 -7.80 16.12
N LEU A 6 -5.72 -8.66 15.10
CA LEU A 6 -4.97 -8.50 13.87
C LEU A 6 -5.43 -7.22 13.11
N THR A 7 -6.74 -7.02 12.99
CA THR A 7 -7.30 -5.82 12.35
C THR A 7 -6.85 -4.52 13.02
N ALA A 8 -6.64 -4.53 14.33
CA ALA A 8 -6.16 -3.36 15.06
C ALA A 8 -4.81 -2.84 14.56
N LEU A 9 -3.99 -3.68 13.90
CA LEU A 9 -2.72 -3.25 13.31
C LEU A 9 -2.93 -2.17 12.24
N TRP A 10 -3.95 -2.29 11.42
CA TRP A 10 -4.25 -1.33 10.35
C TRP A 10 -5.50 -0.48 10.57
N ALA A 11 -6.17 -0.65 11.70
CA ALA A 11 -7.32 0.17 12.06
C ALA A 11 -6.94 1.56 12.61
N SER A 12 -5.67 1.75 12.99
CA SER A 12 -5.11 3.04 13.36
C SER A 12 -4.41 3.70 12.18
N GLN A 13 -4.29 5.04 12.20
CA GLN A 13 -3.59 5.79 11.16
C GLN A 13 -2.12 5.35 11.03
N ALA A 14 -1.40 5.24 12.14
CA ALA A 14 0.00 4.84 12.16
C ALA A 14 0.20 3.39 11.66
N GLY A 15 -0.63 2.47 12.13
CA GLY A 15 -0.59 1.07 11.68
C GLY A 15 -0.99 0.90 10.23
N SER A 16 -1.94 1.69 9.75
CA SER A 16 -2.35 1.73 8.34
C SER A 16 -1.21 2.21 7.43
N LEU A 17 -0.50 3.26 7.81
CA LEU A 17 0.69 3.74 7.09
C LEU A 17 1.84 2.73 7.14
N LEU A 18 2.02 2.02 8.24
CA LEU A 18 3.03 0.97 8.35
C LEU A 18 2.71 -0.20 7.40
N LEU A 19 1.45 -0.65 7.33
CA LEU A 19 1.01 -1.66 6.38
C LEU A 19 1.25 -1.20 4.94
N TRP A 20 0.91 0.07 4.64
CA TRP A 20 1.18 0.67 3.33
C TRP A 20 2.67 0.63 2.99
N ALA A 21 3.54 1.07 3.90
CA ALA A 21 4.98 1.09 3.70
C ALA A 21 5.57 -0.32 3.51
N TRP A 22 5.02 -1.32 4.23
CA TRP A 22 5.43 -2.71 4.09
C TRP A 22 5.06 -3.28 2.71
N VAL A 23 3.82 -3.10 2.25
CA VAL A 23 3.37 -3.52 0.91
C VAL A 23 4.18 -2.80 -0.17
N PHE A 24 4.39 -1.49 -0.01
CA PHE A 24 5.18 -0.66 -0.91
C PHE A 24 6.61 -1.19 -1.06
N SER A 25 7.28 -1.50 0.05
CA SER A 25 8.64 -2.05 0.05
C SER A 25 8.71 -3.44 -0.59
N GLY A 26 7.72 -4.30 -0.33
CA GLY A 26 7.62 -5.62 -0.94
C GLY A 26 7.44 -5.53 -2.47
N PHE A 27 6.59 -4.62 -2.94
CA PHE A 27 6.40 -4.38 -4.37
C PHE A 27 7.64 -3.77 -5.04
N ALA A 28 8.37 -2.88 -4.35
CA ALA A 28 9.65 -2.36 -4.82
C ALA A 28 10.65 -3.50 -5.06
N ALA A 29 10.84 -4.34 -4.05
CA ALA A 29 11.75 -5.48 -4.12
C ALA A 29 11.38 -6.42 -5.27
N LEU A 30 10.09 -6.76 -5.41
CA LEU A 30 9.61 -7.63 -6.47
C LEU A 30 9.74 -7.00 -7.87
N ALA A 31 9.44 -5.70 -8.01
CA ALA A 31 9.59 -4.99 -9.26
C ALA A 31 11.06 -4.90 -9.69
N VAL A 32 11.97 -4.61 -8.78
CA VAL A 32 13.41 -4.60 -9.04
C VAL A 32 13.90 -6.00 -9.43
N TRP A 33 13.56 -7.02 -8.63
CA TRP A 33 14.00 -8.38 -8.89
C TRP A 33 13.57 -8.90 -10.26
N THR A 34 12.32 -8.67 -10.65
CA THR A 34 11.76 -9.15 -11.91
C THR A 34 12.23 -8.37 -13.15
N ASN A 35 12.67 -7.11 -12.97
CA ASN A 35 13.04 -6.24 -14.09
C ASN A 35 14.54 -5.94 -14.20
N ARG A 36 15.37 -6.33 -13.23
CA ARG A 36 16.81 -6.03 -13.18
C ARG A 36 17.61 -6.42 -14.43
N ALA A 37 17.20 -7.47 -15.13
CA ALA A 37 17.86 -7.90 -16.35
C ALA A 37 17.19 -7.35 -17.62
N ARG A 38 15.84 -7.26 -17.61
CA ARG A 38 15.04 -6.91 -18.79
C ARG A 38 15.00 -5.40 -19.07
N ASN A 39 14.88 -4.58 -18.03
CA ASN A 39 14.75 -3.11 -18.15
C ASN A 39 15.93 -2.41 -17.48
N ARG A 40 17.15 -2.94 -17.68
CA ARG A 40 18.36 -2.54 -16.95
C ARG A 40 18.62 -1.03 -16.98
N GLU A 41 18.32 -0.36 -18.10
CA GLU A 41 18.57 1.07 -18.25
C GLU A 41 17.52 1.94 -17.55
N LEU A 42 16.31 1.44 -17.38
CA LEU A 42 15.26 2.16 -16.65
C LEU A 42 15.42 2.01 -15.14
N MET A 43 16.00 0.89 -14.66
CA MET A 43 16.02 0.53 -13.25
C MET A 43 16.62 1.59 -12.32
N PRO A 44 17.72 2.30 -12.64
CA PRO A 44 18.25 3.33 -11.76
C PRO A 44 17.23 4.44 -11.50
N VAL A 45 16.50 4.89 -12.52
CA VAL A 45 15.49 5.94 -12.38
C VAL A 45 14.21 5.41 -11.72
N VAL A 46 13.82 4.18 -12.02
CA VAL A 46 12.71 3.52 -11.33
C VAL A 46 12.98 3.45 -9.83
N VAL A 47 14.17 3.00 -9.43
CA VAL A 47 14.57 2.90 -8.02
C VAL A 47 14.65 4.28 -7.38
N ALA A 48 15.23 5.27 -8.05
CA ALA A 48 15.29 6.64 -7.54
C ALA A 48 13.90 7.24 -7.31
N SER A 49 12.98 7.07 -8.26
CA SER A 49 11.59 7.53 -8.13
C SER A 49 10.89 6.83 -6.95
N TRP A 50 11.11 5.52 -6.83
CA TRP A 50 10.56 4.73 -5.71
C TRP A 50 11.08 5.21 -4.36
N MET A 51 12.40 5.42 -4.27
CA MET A 51 13.03 5.92 -3.04
C MET A 51 12.55 7.34 -2.68
N GLY A 52 12.29 8.20 -3.66
CA GLY A 52 11.70 9.52 -3.42
C GLY A 52 10.33 9.42 -2.73
N ILE A 53 9.45 8.53 -3.21
CA ILE A 53 8.17 8.26 -2.56
C ILE A 53 8.38 7.64 -1.16
N ALA A 54 9.30 6.68 -1.05
CA ALA A 54 9.60 6.00 0.21
C ALA A 54 10.05 6.99 1.29
N VAL A 55 10.97 7.90 0.96
CA VAL A 55 11.47 8.93 1.89
C VAL A 55 10.32 9.73 2.51
N PHE A 56 9.36 10.16 1.70
CA PHE A 56 8.19 10.89 2.20
C PHE A 56 7.39 10.08 3.22
N PHE A 57 7.00 8.84 2.88
CA PHE A 57 6.17 8.04 3.77
C PHE A 57 6.91 7.54 5.01
N PHE A 58 8.18 7.19 4.88
CA PHE A 58 9.00 6.82 6.03
C PHE A 58 9.29 8.01 6.95
N ALA A 59 9.42 9.22 6.41
CA ALA A 59 9.52 10.43 7.23
C ALA A 59 8.23 10.68 8.02
N LEU A 60 7.05 10.50 7.40
CA LEU A 60 5.78 10.57 8.13
C LEU A 60 5.72 9.55 9.27
N LEU A 61 6.09 8.30 9.02
CA LEU A 61 6.10 7.24 10.04
C LEU A 61 7.11 7.50 11.17
N SER A 62 8.23 8.16 10.87
CA SER A 62 9.29 8.37 11.85
C SER A 62 9.09 9.63 12.70
N PHE A 63 8.52 10.70 12.11
CA PHE A 63 8.50 12.02 12.74
C PHE A 63 7.10 12.55 13.04
N VAL A 64 6.05 12.03 12.40
CA VAL A 64 4.70 12.56 12.53
C VAL A 64 3.74 11.57 13.20
N THR A 65 3.78 10.30 12.80
CA THR A 65 2.84 9.29 13.29
C THR A 65 3.55 7.94 13.49
N SER A 66 4.27 7.83 14.59
CA SER A 66 5.02 6.61 14.91
C SER A 66 4.07 5.47 15.31
N PRO A 67 4.16 4.31 14.63
CA PRO A 67 3.40 3.12 15.04
C PRO A 67 3.96 2.44 16.30
N PHE A 68 5.12 2.89 16.78
CA PHE A 68 5.82 2.35 17.95
C PHE A 68 5.75 3.28 19.17
N GLU A 69 4.85 4.26 19.13
CA GLU A 69 4.62 5.15 20.26
C GLU A 69 4.06 4.35 21.45
N THR A 70 4.68 4.52 22.60
CA THR A 70 4.31 3.81 23.82
C THR A 70 3.57 4.74 24.79
N LEU A 71 2.56 4.18 25.46
CA LEU A 71 1.84 4.89 26.51
C LEU A 71 2.71 4.98 27.78
N ALA A 72 2.67 6.11 28.47
CA ALA A 72 3.37 6.30 29.75
C ALA A 72 2.89 5.31 30.84
N GLN A 73 1.62 4.94 30.79
CA GLN A 73 1.02 3.89 31.62
C GLN A 73 0.27 2.92 30.73
N ALA A 74 0.63 1.65 30.80
CA ALA A 74 -0.12 0.60 30.10
C ALA A 74 -1.50 0.43 30.78
N PRO A 75 -2.61 0.55 30.07
CA PRO A 75 -3.93 0.28 30.63
C PRO A 75 -4.05 -1.21 30.99
N ALA A 76 -4.80 -1.52 32.04
CA ALA A 76 -5.04 -2.91 32.46
C ALA A 76 -5.74 -3.72 31.35
N GLU A 77 -6.61 -3.07 30.58
CA GLU A 77 -7.24 -3.64 29.39
C GLU A 77 -7.22 -2.63 28.24
N GLY A 78 -7.09 -3.12 27.00
CA GLY A 78 -7.20 -2.29 25.81
C GLY A 78 -8.62 -1.76 25.60
N ARG A 79 -8.74 -0.56 25.02
CA ARG A 79 -10.05 0.07 24.74
C ARG A 79 -10.91 -0.71 23.71
N GLY A 80 -10.35 -1.76 23.11
CA GLY A 80 -11.00 -2.49 22.03
C GLY A 80 -11.00 -1.73 20.71
N LEU A 81 -11.50 -2.40 19.67
CA LEU A 81 -11.70 -1.79 18.35
C LEU A 81 -13.03 -1.05 18.35
N ASN A 82 -13.06 0.14 17.72
CA ASN A 82 -14.29 0.90 17.50
C ASN A 82 -15.39 -0.01 16.92
N PRO A 83 -16.62 -0.02 17.46
CA PRO A 83 -17.72 -0.87 16.98
C PRO A 83 -17.95 -0.77 15.46
N LEU A 84 -17.83 0.39 14.86
CA LEU A 84 -17.96 0.59 13.41
C LEU A 84 -16.90 -0.15 12.59
N LEU A 85 -15.76 -0.47 13.21
CA LEU A 85 -14.66 -1.22 12.59
C LEU A 85 -14.74 -2.73 12.87
N GLN A 86 -15.70 -3.17 13.71
CA GLN A 86 -15.91 -4.59 14.02
C GLN A 86 -16.79 -5.25 12.96
N ASN A 87 -16.35 -5.20 11.70
CA ASN A 87 -17.06 -5.75 10.57
C ASN A 87 -16.09 -6.56 9.70
N PRO A 88 -16.46 -7.76 9.20
CA PRO A 88 -15.58 -8.60 8.38
C PRO A 88 -15.10 -7.90 7.09
N TYR A 89 -15.96 -7.10 6.47
CA TYR A 89 -15.60 -6.36 5.25
C TYR A 89 -14.58 -5.27 5.55
N MET A 90 -14.68 -4.60 6.71
CA MET A 90 -13.66 -3.64 7.15
C MET A 90 -12.30 -4.32 7.38
N GLN A 91 -12.28 -5.56 7.88
CA GLN A 91 -11.01 -6.27 8.07
C GLN A 91 -10.28 -6.51 6.75
N ALA A 92 -11.02 -6.89 5.70
CA ALA A 92 -10.47 -7.21 4.38
C ALA A 92 -10.23 -5.97 3.50
N HIS A 93 -11.04 -4.91 3.66
CA HIS A 93 -11.03 -3.74 2.80
C HIS A 93 -9.65 -3.05 2.71
N PRO A 94 -8.98 -2.63 3.81
CA PRO A 94 -7.73 -1.90 3.71
C PRO A 94 -6.59 -2.72 3.09
N PRO A 95 -6.33 -3.99 3.46
CA PRO A 95 -5.30 -4.78 2.79
C PRO A 95 -5.53 -4.95 1.29
N ILE A 96 -6.77 -5.25 0.87
CA ILE A 96 -7.12 -5.42 -0.54
C ILE A 96 -6.94 -4.10 -1.29
N LEU A 97 -7.43 -2.99 -0.73
CA LEU A 97 -7.31 -1.66 -1.33
C LEU A 97 -5.84 -1.26 -1.50
N TYR A 98 -5.00 -1.54 -0.49
CA TYR A 98 -3.57 -1.21 -0.55
C TYR A 98 -2.81 -2.02 -1.61
N LEU A 99 -3.13 -3.29 -1.81
CA LEU A 99 -2.56 -4.05 -2.92
C LEU A 99 -2.83 -3.37 -4.27
N GLY A 100 -4.03 -2.83 -4.47
CA GLY A 100 -4.37 -2.09 -5.67
C GLY A 100 -3.71 -0.71 -5.72
N TYR A 101 -3.93 0.10 -4.69
CA TYR A 101 -3.47 1.49 -4.64
C TYR A 101 -1.94 1.61 -4.68
N VAL A 102 -1.25 0.86 -3.83
CA VAL A 102 0.22 0.85 -3.78
C VAL A 102 0.82 0.24 -5.04
N GLY A 103 0.16 -0.76 -5.62
CA GLY A 103 0.58 -1.40 -6.85
C GLY A 103 0.70 -0.45 -8.05
N LEU A 104 -0.09 0.64 -8.07
CA LEU A 104 0.00 1.68 -9.11
C LEU A 104 1.31 2.49 -9.05
N ALA A 105 2.04 2.45 -7.94
CA ALA A 105 3.36 3.08 -7.87
C ALA A 105 4.37 2.44 -8.83
N ILE A 106 4.20 1.16 -9.19
CA ILE A 106 5.10 0.48 -10.14
C ILE A 106 4.99 1.09 -11.54
N PRO A 107 3.82 1.08 -12.21
CA PRO A 107 3.70 1.71 -13.53
C PRO A 107 4.04 3.21 -13.49
N PHE A 108 3.74 3.91 -12.40
CA PHE A 108 4.12 5.31 -12.23
C PHE A 108 5.65 5.50 -12.27
N CYS A 109 6.41 4.76 -11.47
CA CYS A 109 7.87 4.87 -11.44
C CYS A 109 8.51 4.48 -12.78
N PHE A 110 7.95 3.48 -13.48
CA PHE A 110 8.40 3.12 -14.82
C PHE A 110 8.09 4.21 -15.84
N ALA A 111 6.93 4.87 -15.76
CA ALA A 111 6.60 6.00 -16.62
C ALA A 111 7.57 7.17 -16.44
N ILE A 112 7.87 7.54 -15.18
CA ILE A 112 8.89 8.55 -14.87
C ILE A 112 10.25 8.14 -15.46
N ALA A 113 10.65 6.89 -15.29
CA ALA A 113 11.91 6.40 -15.83
C ALA A 113 11.96 6.46 -17.35
N ALA A 114 10.88 6.07 -18.05
CA ALA A 114 10.79 6.15 -19.50
C ALA A 114 10.92 7.60 -20.01
N LEU A 115 10.27 8.54 -19.33
CA LEU A 115 10.35 9.96 -19.65
C LEU A 115 11.77 10.52 -19.44
N VAL A 116 12.37 10.25 -18.29
CA VAL A 116 13.71 10.74 -17.94
C VAL A 116 14.78 10.16 -18.87
N THR A 117 14.70 8.88 -19.18
CA THR A 117 15.66 8.22 -20.08
C THR A 117 15.33 8.37 -21.56
N ARG A 118 14.19 8.99 -21.88
CA ARG A 118 13.65 9.14 -23.25
C ARG A 118 13.42 7.80 -23.97
N LYS A 119 13.24 6.73 -23.24
CA LYS A 119 12.89 5.40 -23.76
C LYS A 119 11.38 5.22 -23.83
N LEU A 120 10.80 5.75 -24.91
CA LEU A 120 9.34 5.78 -25.11
C LEU A 120 8.83 4.62 -25.98
N ASP A 121 9.65 3.57 -26.16
CA ASP A 121 9.23 2.35 -26.84
C ASP A 121 8.22 1.52 -26.02
N ALA A 122 7.57 0.54 -26.66
CA ALA A 122 6.58 -0.30 -26.03
C ALA A 122 7.14 -1.33 -25.02
N GLY A 123 8.46 -1.46 -24.89
CA GLY A 123 9.10 -2.50 -24.08
C GLY A 123 8.81 -2.39 -22.60
N TRP A 124 8.86 -1.19 -22.04
CA TRP A 124 8.55 -0.95 -20.64
C TRP A 124 7.04 -1.10 -20.33
N ILE A 125 6.18 -0.73 -21.30
CA ILE A 125 4.72 -0.87 -21.17
C ILE A 125 4.36 -2.35 -20.97
N ALA A 126 4.97 -3.25 -21.75
CA ALA A 126 4.77 -4.68 -21.60
C ALA A 126 5.17 -5.19 -20.19
N SER A 127 6.21 -4.60 -19.60
CA SER A 127 6.66 -4.96 -18.25
C SER A 127 5.70 -4.53 -17.16
N VAL A 128 5.07 -3.36 -17.28
CA VAL A 128 4.14 -2.82 -16.27
C VAL A 128 2.69 -3.22 -16.49
N ARG A 129 2.33 -3.72 -17.66
CA ARG A 129 0.94 -4.10 -17.99
C ARG A 129 0.31 -5.03 -16.96
N ARG A 130 1.05 -6.07 -16.52
CA ARG A 130 0.56 -7.02 -15.52
C ARG A 130 0.32 -6.34 -14.18
N TRP A 131 1.20 -5.42 -13.79
CA TRP A 131 1.07 -4.65 -12.56
C TRP A 131 -0.13 -3.71 -12.60
N THR A 132 -0.35 -3.05 -13.73
CA THR A 132 -1.52 -2.17 -13.91
C THR A 132 -2.83 -2.95 -13.80
N ILE A 133 -2.92 -4.12 -14.45
CA ILE A 133 -4.10 -4.99 -14.37
C ILE A 133 -4.29 -5.51 -12.93
N PHE A 134 -3.24 -6.01 -12.29
CA PHE A 134 -3.26 -6.45 -10.90
C PHE A 134 -3.79 -5.33 -10.00
N SER A 135 -3.19 -4.16 -10.09
CA SER A 135 -3.58 -3.00 -9.27
C SER A 135 -5.02 -2.59 -9.50
N TRP A 136 -5.46 -2.56 -10.75
CA TRP A 136 -6.85 -2.25 -11.10
C TRP A 136 -7.85 -3.23 -10.49
N VAL A 137 -7.56 -4.54 -10.58
CA VAL A 137 -8.42 -5.59 -10.02
C VAL A 137 -8.53 -5.46 -8.50
N PHE A 138 -7.39 -5.32 -7.81
CA PHE A 138 -7.39 -5.19 -6.35
C PHE A 138 -7.99 -3.87 -5.87
N LEU A 139 -7.76 -2.77 -6.59
CA LEU A 139 -8.39 -1.48 -6.28
C LEU A 139 -9.91 -1.57 -6.43
N GLY A 140 -10.40 -2.13 -7.53
CA GLY A 140 -11.83 -2.34 -7.76
C GLY A 140 -12.46 -3.26 -6.71
N ALA A 141 -11.82 -4.39 -6.41
CA ALA A 141 -12.27 -5.30 -5.35
C ALA A 141 -12.29 -4.60 -3.97
N GLY A 142 -11.25 -3.83 -3.66
CA GLY A 142 -11.17 -3.05 -2.42
C GLY A 142 -12.30 -2.04 -2.31
N ILE A 143 -12.61 -1.32 -3.37
CA ILE A 143 -13.73 -0.36 -3.41
C ILE A 143 -15.06 -1.08 -3.18
N LEU A 144 -15.31 -2.22 -3.84
CA LEU A 144 -16.55 -3.00 -3.66
C LEU A 144 -16.71 -3.52 -2.23
N VAL A 145 -15.63 -4.05 -1.64
CA VAL A 145 -15.62 -4.50 -0.25
C VAL A 145 -15.88 -3.34 0.71
N GLY A 146 -15.26 -2.17 0.43
CA GLY A 146 -15.49 -0.94 1.21
C GLY A 146 -16.91 -0.40 1.09
N ALA A 147 -17.51 -0.44 -0.10
CA ALA A 147 -18.90 -0.07 -0.32
C ALA A 147 -19.85 -0.98 0.46
N LYS A 148 -19.59 -2.30 0.47
CA LYS A 148 -20.37 -3.26 1.27
C LYS A 148 -20.25 -2.98 2.76
N TRP A 149 -19.04 -2.69 3.26
CA TRP A 149 -18.83 -2.28 4.63
C TRP A 149 -19.60 -0.99 4.97
N ALA A 150 -19.51 0.04 4.14
CA ALA A 150 -20.24 1.30 4.33
C ALA A 150 -21.76 1.06 4.38
N TYR A 151 -22.30 0.25 3.47
CA TYR A 151 -23.71 -0.10 3.45
C TYR A 151 -24.16 -0.78 4.74
N GLU A 152 -23.39 -1.75 5.25
CA GLU A 152 -23.76 -2.48 6.49
C GLU A 152 -23.60 -1.62 7.76
N THR A 153 -22.69 -0.65 7.74
CA THR A 153 -22.36 0.15 8.93
C THR A 153 -23.14 1.45 9.00
N LEU A 154 -23.39 2.08 7.84
CA LEU A 154 -24.03 3.38 7.72
C LEU A 154 -25.45 3.30 7.15
N GLY A 155 -25.83 2.17 6.57
CA GLY A 155 -27.15 1.95 5.98
C GLY A 155 -27.35 2.52 4.57
N TRP A 156 -26.25 2.90 3.89
CA TRP A 156 -26.30 3.48 2.53
C TRP A 156 -24.96 3.41 1.79
#